data_c9fc69c3f23ba11e631ade3ffd9b27fe
#
_entry.id   c9fc69c3f23ba11e631ade3ffd9b27fe
#
_cell.length_a   1.000
_cell.length_b   1.000
_cell.length_c   1.000
_cell.angle_alpha   90.00
_cell.angle_beta   90.00
_cell.angle_gamma   90.00
#
_symmetry.space_group_name_H-M   'P 1'
#
loop_
_entity.id
_entity.type
_entity.pdbx_description
1 polymer ?
#
loop_
_entity_poly.entity_id
_entity_poly.type
_entity_poly.pdbx_seq_one_letter_code
_entity_poly.pdbx_strand_id
1 'polypeptide(L)'
;MKGYNMIARIIMSEHPNEQDLEHFTSDHKEAVKDGFLANTQFSISVQTSPTSLLVISGYENQSSADSNLKARQKWFDERKGKYIDTFYYEGEIKTMMRGGGNHMLSGKVQVPSNSNTSQTDVIRDEIRDLRKEVSELKEMIKTLTHKN
;
A
#
# COMPACT_ATOMS: atom_id res chain seq x y z
N MET A 1 -25.92 18.47 3.68
CA MET A 1 -24.49 18.34 4.02
C MET A 1 -23.81 17.46 2.97
N LYS A 2 -22.94 18.05 2.20
CA LYS A 2 -22.07 17.22 1.35
C LYS A 2 -21.05 16.54 2.28
N GLY A 3 -21.20 15.24 2.49
CA GLY A 3 -20.19 14.43 3.15
C GLY A 3 -18.92 14.47 2.30
N TYR A 4 -17.83 14.95 2.86
CA TYR A 4 -16.52 14.86 2.23
C TYR A 4 -16.12 13.38 2.27
N ASN A 5 -16.20 12.74 1.12
CA ASN A 5 -15.74 11.36 0.99
C ASN A 5 -14.24 11.39 0.70
N MET A 6 -13.45 11.30 1.75
CA MET A 6 -12.00 11.15 1.58
C MET A 6 -11.68 9.87 0.82
N ILE A 7 -10.71 9.96 -0.06
CA ILE A 7 -10.23 8.84 -0.89
C ILE A 7 -8.87 8.39 -0.37
N ALA A 8 -8.71 7.09 -0.20
CA ALA A 8 -7.40 6.48 0.04
C ALA A 8 -6.88 5.84 -1.24
N ARG A 9 -5.60 6.03 -1.50
CA ARG A 9 -4.82 5.26 -2.47
C ARG A 9 -3.83 4.41 -1.73
N ILE A 10 -3.85 3.12 -2.03
CA ILE A 10 -3.02 2.10 -1.41
C ILE A 10 -2.16 1.50 -2.50
N ILE A 11 -0.85 1.58 -2.32
CA ILE A 11 0.13 1.00 -3.22
C ILE A 11 0.97 0.03 -2.43
N MET A 12 1.11 -1.17 -2.93
CA MET A 12 2.08 -2.13 -2.42
C MET A 12 3.12 -2.37 -3.51
N SER A 13 4.40 -2.26 -3.17
CA SER A 13 5.51 -2.55 -4.06
C SER A 13 6.36 -3.69 -3.52
N GLU A 14 6.78 -4.58 -4.41
CA GLU A 14 7.71 -5.66 -4.13
C GLU A 14 9.03 -5.37 -4.81
N HIS A 15 10.14 -5.58 -4.13
CA HIS A 15 11.49 -5.27 -4.57
C HIS A 15 12.36 -6.52 -4.65
N PRO A 16 13.40 -6.53 -5.51
CA PRO A 16 14.29 -7.69 -5.68
C PRO A 16 15.02 -8.09 -4.41
N ASN A 17 15.37 -7.12 -3.57
CA ASN A 17 16.10 -7.32 -2.32
C ASN A 17 15.87 -6.14 -1.37
N GLU A 18 16.35 -6.26 -0.15
CA GLU A 18 16.21 -5.25 0.90
C GLU A 18 16.90 -3.92 0.57
N GLN A 19 18.05 -3.96 -0.08
CA GLN A 19 18.79 -2.76 -0.47
C GLN A 19 18.01 -1.93 -1.52
N ASP A 20 17.38 -2.59 -2.48
CA ASP A 20 16.52 -1.93 -3.47
C ASP A 20 15.30 -1.30 -2.80
N LEU A 21 14.71 -1.95 -1.79
CA LEU A 21 13.65 -1.37 -0.99
C LEU A 21 14.12 -0.14 -0.20
N GLU A 22 15.31 -0.19 0.41
CA GLU A 22 15.87 0.95 1.13
C GLU A 22 16.08 2.16 0.20
N HIS A 23 16.65 1.94 -0.99
CA HIS A 23 16.82 2.99 -1.99
C HIS A 23 15.48 3.56 -2.45
N PHE A 24 14.50 2.71 -2.74
CA PHE A 24 13.16 3.13 -3.13
C PHE A 24 12.48 3.95 -2.04
N THR A 25 12.61 3.53 -0.79
CA THR A 25 12.05 4.24 0.37
C THR A 25 12.72 5.61 0.57
N SER A 26 14.04 5.69 0.38
CA SER A 26 14.78 6.94 0.43
C SER A 26 14.35 7.90 -0.67
N ASP A 27 14.27 7.44 -1.90
CA ASP A 27 13.78 8.22 -3.05
C ASP A 27 12.36 8.73 -2.82
N HIS A 28 11.49 7.91 -2.23
CA HIS A 28 10.12 8.30 -1.89
C HIS A 28 10.10 9.41 -0.83
N LYS A 29 10.93 9.32 0.21
CA LYS A 29 11.04 10.36 1.23
C LYS A 29 11.52 11.69 0.64
N GLU A 30 12.49 11.67 -0.26
CA GLU A 30 12.96 12.88 -0.95
C GLU A 30 11.86 13.47 -1.85
N ALA A 31 11.18 12.65 -2.64
CA ALA A 31 10.07 13.09 -3.48
C ALA A 31 8.94 13.74 -2.66
N VAL A 32 8.64 13.21 -1.47
CA VAL A 32 7.64 13.78 -0.57
C VAL A 32 8.08 15.15 -0.05
N LYS A 33 9.36 15.33 0.30
CA LYS A 33 9.90 16.63 0.68
C LYS A 33 9.79 17.66 -0.45
N ASP A 34 9.99 17.22 -1.68
CA ASP A 34 9.88 18.05 -2.89
C ASP A 34 8.43 18.30 -3.34
N GLY A 35 7.45 17.88 -2.54
CA GLY A 35 6.03 18.17 -2.78
C GLY A 35 5.30 17.12 -3.60
N PHE A 36 5.87 15.95 -3.81
CA PHE A 36 5.24 14.86 -4.57
C PHE A 36 3.83 14.47 -4.09
N LEU A 37 3.57 14.58 -2.79
CA LEU A 37 2.28 14.30 -2.16
C LEU A 37 1.68 15.55 -1.47
N ALA A 38 1.96 16.75 -1.99
CA ALA A 38 1.58 18.01 -1.32
C ALA A 38 0.06 18.18 -1.12
N ASN A 39 -0.76 17.55 -1.96
CA ASN A 39 -2.23 17.60 -1.86
C ASN A 39 -2.83 16.44 -1.06
N THR A 40 -2.03 15.63 -0.38
CA THR A 40 -2.54 14.61 0.52
C THR A 40 -2.85 15.18 1.89
N GLN A 41 -3.85 14.62 2.55
CA GLN A 41 -4.16 14.90 3.96
C GLN A 41 -3.25 14.11 4.90
N PHE A 42 -2.83 12.95 4.48
CA PHE A 42 -1.83 12.12 5.16
C PHE A 42 -1.20 11.13 4.17
N SER A 43 -0.02 10.65 4.52
CA SER A 43 0.60 9.50 3.86
C SER A 43 1.36 8.67 4.88
N ILE A 44 1.19 7.36 4.81
CA ILE A 44 1.82 6.39 5.70
C ILE A 44 2.53 5.36 4.85
N SER A 45 3.81 5.10 5.16
CA SER A 45 4.59 4.04 4.53
C SER A 45 4.89 2.96 5.56
N VAL A 46 4.60 1.73 5.23
CA VAL A 46 4.79 0.56 6.10
C VAL A 46 5.61 -0.48 5.38
N GLN A 47 6.74 -0.85 5.95
CA GLN A 47 7.51 -2.00 5.48
C GLN A 47 6.83 -3.28 5.99
N THR A 48 6.30 -4.08 5.09
CA THR A 48 5.52 -5.29 5.42
C THR A 48 6.34 -6.57 5.38
N SER A 49 7.50 -6.51 4.73
CA SER A 49 8.51 -7.58 4.69
C SER A 49 9.89 -6.96 4.41
N PRO A 50 10.99 -7.72 4.41
CA PRO A 50 12.30 -7.20 4.01
C PRO A 50 12.33 -6.59 2.61
N THR A 51 11.40 -6.97 1.72
CA THR A 51 11.37 -6.56 0.31
C THR A 51 10.07 -5.87 -0.10
N SER A 52 9.11 -5.66 0.80
CA SER A 52 7.79 -5.13 0.48
C SER A 52 7.49 -3.83 1.23
N LEU A 53 6.94 -2.86 0.50
CA LEU A 53 6.48 -1.58 1.04
C LEU A 53 5.01 -1.38 0.72
N LEU A 54 4.23 -0.97 1.72
CA LEU A 54 2.86 -0.50 1.60
C LEU A 54 2.82 1.00 1.83
N VAL A 55 2.23 1.75 0.90
CA VAL A 55 2.00 3.19 1.06
C VAL A 55 0.51 3.47 0.99
N ILE A 56 -0.01 4.15 2.00
CA ILE A 56 -1.41 4.60 2.07
C ILE A 56 -1.40 6.13 2.06
N SER A 57 -2.03 6.72 1.05
CA SER A 57 -2.18 8.17 0.93
C SER A 57 -3.66 8.55 0.93
N GLY A 58 -4.03 9.48 1.81
CA GLY A 58 -5.40 9.99 1.92
C GLY A 58 -5.55 11.35 1.26
N TYR A 59 -6.64 11.53 0.51
CA TYR A 59 -7.00 12.75 -0.20
C TYR A 59 -8.37 13.24 0.26
N GLU A 60 -8.56 14.55 0.25
CA GLU A 60 -9.81 15.18 0.65
C GLU A 60 -11.00 14.69 -0.18
N ASN A 61 -10.80 14.46 -1.47
CA ASN A 61 -11.81 14.03 -2.43
C ASN A 61 -11.17 13.38 -3.67
N GLN A 62 -11.99 12.86 -4.57
CA GLN A 62 -11.55 12.23 -5.82
C GLN A 62 -10.73 13.17 -6.71
N SER A 63 -11.16 14.44 -6.83
CA SER A 63 -10.44 15.42 -7.66
C SER A 63 -9.01 15.67 -7.17
N SER A 64 -8.83 15.77 -5.85
CA SER A 64 -7.49 15.90 -5.24
C SER A 64 -6.65 14.66 -5.49
N ALA A 65 -7.24 13.47 -5.38
CA ALA A 65 -6.57 12.22 -5.69
C ALA A 65 -6.16 12.16 -7.18
N ASP A 66 -7.04 12.53 -8.09
CA ASP A 66 -6.78 12.48 -9.54
C ASP A 66 -5.74 13.50 -10.00
N SER A 67 -5.66 14.65 -9.34
CA SER A 67 -4.65 15.67 -9.64
C SER A 67 -3.21 15.18 -9.46
N ASN A 68 -3.01 14.16 -8.63
CA ASN A 68 -1.69 13.57 -8.36
C ASN A 68 -1.35 12.36 -9.26
N LEU A 69 -2.27 11.91 -10.12
CA LEU A 69 -2.07 10.70 -10.94
C LEU A 69 -0.87 10.80 -11.88
N LYS A 70 -0.73 11.92 -12.59
CA LYS A 70 0.34 12.12 -13.57
C LYS A 70 1.72 12.15 -12.92
N ALA A 71 1.84 12.89 -11.81
CA ALA A 71 3.10 12.97 -11.06
C ALA A 71 3.51 11.60 -10.52
N ARG A 72 2.55 10.85 -9.99
CA ARG A 72 2.74 9.52 -9.49
C ARG A 72 3.15 8.54 -10.59
N GLN A 73 2.44 8.52 -11.72
CA GLN A 73 2.78 7.66 -12.85
C GLN A 73 4.19 7.93 -13.35
N LYS A 74 4.54 9.20 -13.53
CA LYS A 74 5.89 9.61 -13.91
C LYS A 74 6.95 9.11 -12.92
N TRP A 75 6.70 9.27 -11.61
CA TRP A 75 7.63 8.85 -10.58
C TRP A 75 7.89 7.34 -10.61
N PHE A 76 6.86 6.51 -10.83
CA PHE A 76 6.99 5.06 -10.98
C PHE A 76 7.66 4.69 -12.31
N ASP A 77 7.32 5.36 -13.41
CA ASP A 77 7.91 5.11 -14.72
C ASP A 77 9.43 5.35 -14.74
N GLU A 78 9.90 6.38 -14.04
CA GLU A 78 11.31 6.70 -13.87
C GLU A 78 12.06 5.62 -13.04
N ARG A 79 11.34 4.79 -12.31
CA ARG A 79 11.88 3.73 -11.44
C ARG A 79 11.57 2.31 -11.91
N LYS A 80 11.16 2.16 -13.16
CA LYS A 80 11.00 0.83 -13.78
C LYS A 80 12.29 0.04 -13.65
N GLY A 81 12.18 -1.21 -13.17
CA GLY A 81 13.31 -2.09 -12.90
C GLY A 81 13.85 -2.04 -11.46
N LYS A 82 13.44 -1.07 -10.64
CA LYS A 82 13.77 -1.01 -9.21
C LYS A 82 12.74 -1.71 -8.31
N TYR A 83 11.66 -2.20 -8.88
CA TYR A 83 10.64 -3.02 -8.22
C TYR A 83 10.23 -4.16 -9.16
N ILE A 84 9.80 -5.28 -8.57
CA ILE A 84 9.36 -6.46 -9.31
C ILE A 84 7.90 -6.28 -9.72
N ASP A 85 7.07 -5.82 -8.77
CA ASP A 85 5.63 -5.70 -8.96
C ASP A 85 5.06 -4.58 -8.10
N THR A 86 3.92 -4.05 -8.53
CA THR A 86 3.14 -3.07 -7.77
C THR A 86 1.68 -3.43 -7.82
N PHE A 87 1.02 -3.33 -6.66
CA PHE A 87 -0.43 -3.43 -6.54
C PHE A 87 -1.00 -2.08 -6.16
N TYR A 88 -2.13 -1.75 -6.74
CA TYR A 88 -2.81 -0.48 -6.55
C TYR A 88 -4.27 -0.70 -6.20
N TYR A 89 -4.69 -0.05 -5.12
CA TYR A 89 -6.09 0.00 -4.69
C TYR A 89 -6.50 1.43 -4.43
N GLU A 90 -7.76 1.73 -4.72
CA GLU A 90 -8.37 3.02 -4.40
C GLU A 90 -9.74 2.78 -3.79
N GLY A 91 -10.11 3.59 -2.81
CA GLY A 91 -11.41 3.49 -2.19
C GLY A 91 -11.72 4.65 -1.26
N GLU A 92 -12.98 4.76 -0.89
CA GLU A 92 -13.45 5.74 0.06
C GLU A 92 -13.04 5.37 1.48
N ILE A 93 -12.48 6.35 2.21
CA ILE A 93 -12.15 6.18 3.63
C ILE A 93 -13.45 6.21 4.43
N LYS A 94 -13.80 5.09 5.02
CA LYS A 94 -15.01 4.99 5.86
C LYS A 94 -14.77 5.43 7.30
N THR A 95 -13.53 5.26 7.79
CA THR A 95 -13.16 5.63 9.17
C THR A 95 -11.70 5.99 9.24
N MET A 96 -11.39 7.07 9.94
CA MET A 96 -10.02 7.44 10.30
C MET A 96 -9.98 7.91 11.75
N MET A 97 -9.08 7.34 12.54
CA MET A 97 -8.88 7.70 13.94
C MET A 97 -7.43 8.15 14.16
N ARG A 98 -7.25 9.24 14.88
CA ARG A 98 -5.94 9.65 15.41
C ARG A 98 -5.86 9.25 16.88
N GLY A 99 -4.81 8.53 17.26
CA GLY A 99 -4.53 8.23 18.66
C GLY A 99 -4.17 9.49 19.47
N GLY A 100 -4.56 9.53 20.75
CA GLY A 100 -4.12 10.57 21.70
C GLY A 100 -5.10 11.69 21.99
N GLY A 101 -6.35 11.64 21.54
CA GLY A 101 -7.39 12.62 21.86
C GLY A 101 -8.65 12.42 21.03
N ASN A 102 -9.77 12.94 21.54
CA ASN A 102 -11.12 12.83 20.95
C ASN A 102 -11.27 13.53 19.58
N HIS A 103 -10.30 13.43 18.71
CA HIS A 103 -10.39 13.99 17.37
C HIS A 103 -10.78 12.93 16.37
N MET A 104 -12.08 12.67 16.26
CA MET A 104 -12.65 12.06 15.07
C MET A 104 -12.60 13.08 13.94
N LEU A 105 -11.80 12.82 12.90
CA LEU A 105 -11.97 13.50 11.63
C LEU A 105 -13.17 12.88 10.93
N SER A 106 -14.29 13.59 11.04
CA SER A 106 -15.59 13.47 10.39
C SER A 106 -15.97 12.14 9.74
N GLY A 107 -16.84 11.46 10.42
CA GLY A 107 -17.64 10.34 9.95
C GLY A 107 -18.02 9.50 11.16
N LYS A 108 -19.28 9.59 11.58
CA LYS A 108 -19.80 8.72 12.63
C LYS A 108 -19.62 7.26 12.21
N VAL A 109 -18.59 6.62 12.71
CA VAL A 109 -18.50 5.16 12.69
C VAL A 109 -18.24 4.73 14.12
N GLN A 110 -19.25 4.13 14.71
CA GLN A 110 -19.06 3.32 15.91
C GLN A 110 -18.27 2.09 15.49
N VAL A 111 -17.06 1.96 16.00
CA VAL A 111 -16.31 0.70 15.91
C VAL A 111 -16.93 -0.23 16.95
N PRO A 112 -17.53 -1.36 16.55
CA PRO A 112 -17.82 -2.40 17.52
C PRO A 112 -16.48 -2.85 18.09
N SER A 113 -16.37 -2.79 19.42
CA SER A 113 -15.26 -3.37 20.16
C SER A 113 -15.39 -4.90 20.09
N ASN A 114 -15.08 -5.48 18.96
CA ASN A 114 -14.86 -6.90 18.85
C ASN A 114 -13.41 -7.12 18.41
N SER A 115 -12.64 -7.55 19.36
CA SER A 115 -11.33 -8.17 19.18
C SER A 115 -11.46 -9.41 18.29
N ASN A 116 -11.57 -9.22 16.97
CA ASN A 116 -11.46 -10.30 16.00
C ASN A 116 -9.98 -10.53 15.65
N THR A 117 -9.19 -10.88 16.67
CA THR A 117 -7.84 -11.43 16.50
C THR A 117 -7.87 -12.69 15.63
N SER A 118 -8.96 -13.45 15.62
CA SER A 118 -9.08 -14.71 14.90
C SER A 118 -9.19 -14.59 13.39
N GLN A 119 -9.87 -13.55 12.85
CA GLN A 119 -9.99 -13.39 11.39
C GLN A 119 -8.70 -12.91 10.74
N THR A 120 -7.97 -12.03 11.39
CA THR A 120 -6.67 -11.54 10.88
C THR A 120 -5.63 -12.66 10.87
N ASP A 121 -5.65 -13.52 11.88
CA ASP A 121 -4.75 -14.67 11.95
C ASP A 121 -5.09 -15.74 10.91
N VAL A 122 -6.37 -16.01 10.67
CA VAL A 122 -6.83 -16.93 9.60
C VAL A 122 -6.40 -16.42 8.22
N ILE A 123 -6.62 -15.14 7.93
CA ILE A 123 -6.21 -14.54 6.63
C ILE A 123 -4.68 -14.58 6.47
N ARG A 124 -3.93 -14.33 7.54
CA ARG A 124 -2.48 -14.40 7.53
C ARG A 124 -1.97 -15.81 7.24
N ASP A 125 -2.61 -16.81 7.81
CA ASP A 125 -2.30 -18.22 7.59
C ASP A 125 -2.65 -18.66 6.18
N GLU A 126 -3.81 -18.26 5.65
CA GLU A 126 -4.20 -18.52 4.26
C GLU A 126 -3.22 -17.88 3.25
N ILE A 127 -2.78 -16.65 3.49
CA ILE A 127 -1.79 -15.97 2.64
C ILE A 127 -0.45 -16.71 2.67
N ARG A 128 -0.04 -17.20 3.84
CA ARG A 128 1.19 -18.01 3.97
C ARG A 128 1.10 -19.31 3.19
N ASP A 129 -0.03 -19.99 3.27
CA ASP A 129 -0.25 -21.26 2.58
C ASP A 129 -0.29 -21.05 1.06
N LEU A 130 -0.98 -20.01 0.57
CA LEU A 130 -0.98 -19.64 -0.85
C LEU A 130 0.42 -19.31 -1.37
N ARG A 131 1.24 -18.60 -0.59
CA ARG A 131 2.63 -18.31 -0.97
C ARG A 131 3.46 -19.59 -1.08
N LYS A 132 3.24 -20.56 -0.21
CA LYS A 132 3.89 -21.87 -0.27
C LYS A 132 3.48 -22.62 -1.54
N GLU A 133 2.19 -22.68 -1.85
CA GLU A 133 1.68 -23.32 -3.08
C GLU A 133 2.25 -22.69 -4.35
N VAL A 134 2.30 -21.35 -4.41
CA VAL A 134 2.89 -20.62 -5.55
C VAL A 134 4.39 -20.94 -5.67
N SER A 135 5.11 -21.06 -4.56
CA SER A 135 6.52 -21.42 -4.58
C SER A 135 6.74 -22.84 -5.10
N GLU A 136 5.92 -23.79 -4.67
CA GLU A 136 5.95 -25.19 -5.14
C GLU A 136 5.62 -25.29 -6.63
N LEU A 137 4.63 -24.53 -7.10
CA LEU A 137 4.30 -24.45 -8.54
C LEU A 137 5.45 -23.88 -9.37
N LYS A 138 6.13 -22.85 -8.89
CA LYS A 138 7.33 -22.28 -9.56
C LYS A 138 8.45 -23.31 -9.68
N GLU A 139 8.69 -24.09 -8.64
CA GLU A 139 9.70 -25.17 -8.69
C GLU A 139 9.31 -26.30 -9.64
N MET A 140 8.03 -26.68 -9.67
CA MET A 140 7.54 -27.66 -10.65
C MET A 140 7.69 -27.18 -12.10
N ILE A 141 7.40 -25.92 -12.38
CA ILE A 141 7.59 -25.31 -13.71
C ILE A 141 9.08 -25.34 -14.10
N LYS A 142 9.99 -25.01 -13.20
CA LYS A 142 11.43 -25.09 -13.47
C LYS A 142 11.88 -26.50 -13.81
N THR A 143 11.40 -27.52 -13.10
CA THR A 143 11.75 -28.91 -13.38
C THR A 143 11.21 -29.40 -14.73
N LEU A 144 10.05 -28.91 -15.17
CA LEU A 144 9.46 -29.22 -16.46
C LEU A 144 10.21 -28.54 -17.63
N THR A 145 10.71 -27.32 -17.44
CA THR A 145 11.45 -26.57 -18.47
C THR A 145 12.90 -27.02 -18.65
N HIS A 146 13.47 -27.77 -17.70
CA HIS A 146 14.84 -28.32 -17.79
C HIS A 146 14.91 -29.74 -18.34
N LYS A 147 13.78 -30.31 -18.77
CA LYS A 147 13.72 -31.68 -19.36
C LYS A 147 13.63 -31.72 -20.92
N ASN A 148 13.79 -30.55 -21.56
CA ASN A 148 13.86 -30.47 -23.03
C ASN A 148 15.25 -30.03 -23.50
#